data_9b1c99b91bd4d02fe050ad046a046da4
#
_entry.id   9b1c99b91bd4d02fe050ad046a046da4
#
_cell.length_a   1.000
_cell.length_b   1.000
_cell.length_c   1.000
_cell.angle_alpha   90.00
_cell.angle_beta   90.00
_cell.angle_gamma   90.00
#
_symmetry.space_group_name_H-M   'P 1'
#
loop_
_entity.id
_entity.type
_entity.pdbx_description
1 polymer ?
#
loop_
_entity_poly.entity_id
_entity_poly.type
_entity_poly.pdbx_seq_one_letter_code
_entity_poly.pdbx_strand_id
1 'polypeptide(L)'
;MRVCLVFTAFTSGQLLVFPSGSLLHQRRPSTFVFSGDGNQLRKRRSPLSSLMLMEDTHSSSFPADSPGGKEGSSSSSSLSAAEENDASSPLVLDISDFEEMRASMKEEDVTREELIKNSRDVLKASKNAIYAVHRRDFERAAKLIEEARGKIDALLLPSLSLFPSLRSGIVEAAFEEFSEAVIFQTFVKQRRIIPRKDVGAVSRTEYLGGVLDFTGELNRYAVARATKRDVEEVRRCASLVDELMFQFLQFDFRNSDLRRKFDTLKYTQKKLESLLYELSLAGTAFVSGSRASQLEGPEAAAAEGR
;
A
#
# COMPACT_ATOMS: atom_id res chain seq x y z
N MET A 1 -37.83 25.87 40.62
CA MET A 1 -36.75 25.09 41.18
C MET A 1 -35.61 25.04 40.14
N ARG A 2 -34.56 25.82 40.39
CA ARG A 2 -33.35 25.85 39.54
C ARG A 2 -32.36 24.85 40.11
N VAL A 3 -31.94 23.89 39.32
CA VAL A 3 -30.87 22.96 39.68
C VAL A 3 -29.59 23.45 39.00
N CYS A 4 -28.66 23.91 39.83
CA CYS A 4 -27.28 24.27 39.45
C CYS A 4 -26.47 22.98 39.34
N LEU A 5 -25.88 22.69 38.19
CA LEU A 5 -24.84 21.69 38.02
C LEU A 5 -23.49 22.36 38.12
N VAL A 6 -22.75 22.00 39.16
CA VAL A 6 -21.39 22.43 39.43
C VAL A 6 -20.41 21.54 38.64
N PHE A 7 -19.64 22.15 37.76
CA PHE A 7 -18.49 21.50 37.11
C PHE A 7 -17.27 21.62 38.04
N THR A 8 -16.80 20.50 38.57
CA THR A 8 -15.52 20.44 39.26
C THR A 8 -14.42 20.06 38.24
N ALA A 9 -13.52 21.00 37.95
CA ALA A 9 -12.28 20.75 37.25
C ALA A 9 -11.26 20.12 38.23
N PHE A 10 -10.72 18.97 37.88
CA PHE A 10 -9.61 18.32 38.60
C PHE A 10 -8.31 18.63 37.87
N THR A 11 -7.52 19.54 38.44
CA THR A 11 -6.14 19.81 38.08
C THR A 11 -5.23 18.96 38.97
N SER A 12 -4.53 17.99 38.41
CA SER A 12 -3.42 17.31 39.09
C SER A 12 -2.11 17.77 38.45
N GLY A 13 -1.48 18.77 39.07
CA GLY A 13 -0.09 19.12 38.83
C GLY A 13 0.85 18.21 39.60
N GLN A 14 1.69 17.47 38.93
CA GLN A 14 2.90 16.89 39.54
C GLN A 14 4.12 17.62 39.03
N LEU A 15 4.73 18.38 39.92
CA LEU A 15 6.02 19.00 39.75
C LEU A 15 7.11 17.93 39.95
N LEU A 16 7.84 17.58 38.88
CA LEU A 16 9.07 16.78 38.99
C LEU A 16 10.27 17.75 39.00
N VAL A 17 10.88 17.84 40.16
CA VAL A 17 12.14 18.53 40.39
C VAL A 17 13.29 17.63 39.93
N PHE A 18 14.10 18.07 38.95
CA PHE A 18 15.37 17.46 38.62
C PHE A 18 16.53 18.22 39.22
N PRO A 19 17.51 17.55 39.85
CA PRO A 19 18.69 18.22 40.36
C PRO A 19 19.71 18.52 39.26
N SER A 20 20.36 19.66 39.46
CA SER A 20 21.41 20.27 38.66
C SER A 20 22.64 19.38 38.46
N GLY A 21 23.25 19.45 37.30
CA GLY A 21 24.70 19.30 37.11
C GLY A 21 25.11 18.34 36.01
N SER A 22 25.42 18.89 34.83
CA SER A 22 26.67 18.60 34.12
C SER A 22 26.73 19.34 32.79
N LEU A 23 27.79 20.08 32.59
CA LEU A 23 28.21 20.73 31.34
C LEU A 23 28.33 19.71 30.22
N LEU A 24 27.75 19.95 29.05
CA LEU A 24 28.11 19.28 27.83
C LEU A 24 28.19 20.25 26.65
N HIS A 25 29.39 20.39 26.24
CA HIS A 25 30.00 20.80 24.99
C HIS A 25 29.04 21.10 23.84
N GLN A 26 28.99 22.38 23.45
CA GLN A 26 28.42 22.82 22.17
C GLN A 26 29.27 22.31 21.01
N ARG A 27 28.72 21.43 20.16
CA ARG A 27 29.25 21.16 18.82
C ARG A 27 28.53 22.07 17.82
N ARG A 28 29.31 22.83 17.10
CA ARG A 28 28.89 23.73 16.01
C ARG A 28 28.35 22.93 14.82
N PRO A 29 27.36 23.42 14.05
CA PRO A 29 26.93 22.78 12.82
C PRO A 29 28.01 22.96 11.73
N SER A 30 28.38 21.85 11.09
CA SER A 30 29.25 21.84 9.92
C SER A 30 28.45 22.28 8.70
N THR A 31 28.89 23.37 8.11
CA THR A 31 28.48 23.87 6.79
C THR A 31 28.96 22.87 5.71
N PHE A 32 28.04 22.21 5.01
CA PHE A 32 28.34 21.43 3.82
C PHE A 32 28.33 22.37 2.61
N VAL A 33 29.50 22.60 2.05
CA VAL A 33 29.68 23.31 0.78
C VAL A 33 29.43 22.30 -0.35
N PHE A 34 28.45 22.60 -1.19
CA PHE A 34 28.18 21.84 -2.42
C PHE A 34 29.12 22.37 -3.51
N SER A 35 30.10 21.55 -3.90
CA SER A 35 30.88 21.76 -5.13
C SER A 35 30.18 21.00 -6.24
N GLY A 36 29.70 21.72 -7.23
CA GLY A 36 29.18 21.13 -8.46
C GLY A 36 30.32 20.82 -9.42
N ASP A 37 30.27 19.64 -10.00
CA ASP A 37 30.88 19.41 -11.32
C ASP A 37 30.14 18.29 -12.07
N GLY A 38 30.05 18.53 -13.32
CA GLY A 38 29.21 18.10 -14.36
C GLY A 38 29.32 16.66 -14.87
N ASN A 39 28.21 16.30 -15.48
CA ASN A 39 28.10 15.61 -16.77
C ASN A 39 28.71 14.22 -16.90
N GLN A 40 27.83 13.19 -16.87
CA GLN A 40 27.90 12.06 -17.83
C GLN A 40 26.55 11.31 -17.85
N LEU A 41 25.79 11.57 -18.91
CA LEU A 41 24.67 10.76 -19.36
C LEU A 41 25.19 9.42 -19.90
N ARG A 42 24.93 8.34 -19.20
CA ARG A 42 25.01 6.98 -19.72
C ARG A 42 23.63 6.34 -19.71
N LYS A 43 22.95 6.42 -20.86
CA LYS A 43 21.80 5.60 -21.20
C LYS A 43 22.17 4.12 -21.13
N ARG A 44 21.63 3.38 -20.18
CA ARG A 44 21.55 1.92 -20.26
C ARG A 44 20.13 1.55 -20.67
N ARG A 45 20.01 1.04 -21.88
CA ARG A 45 18.84 0.39 -22.44
C ARG A 45 18.64 -0.94 -21.70
N SER A 46 17.45 -1.14 -21.16
CA SER A 46 16.94 -2.45 -20.75
C SER A 46 16.37 -3.17 -21.97
N PRO A 47 16.61 -4.45 -22.15
CA PRO A 47 15.95 -5.21 -23.21
C PRO A 47 14.55 -5.61 -22.75
N LEU A 48 13.55 -5.14 -23.47
CA LEU A 48 12.20 -5.66 -23.46
C LEU A 48 12.22 -7.06 -24.08
N SER A 49 11.93 -8.05 -23.27
CA SER A 49 11.62 -9.39 -23.77
C SER A 49 10.19 -9.40 -24.25
N SER A 50 10.08 -9.43 -25.55
CA SER A 50 8.89 -9.79 -26.30
C SER A 50 8.54 -11.25 -26.02
N LEU A 51 7.38 -11.50 -25.43
CA LEU A 51 6.74 -12.83 -25.44
C LEU A 51 5.72 -12.83 -26.54
N MET A 52 6.12 -13.41 -27.67
CA MET A 52 5.23 -13.78 -28.76
C MET A 52 4.41 -15.01 -28.35
N LEU A 53 3.11 -14.90 -28.56
CA LEU A 53 2.23 -16.05 -28.73
C LEU A 53 2.73 -16.92 -29.87
N MET A 54 2.77 -18.22 -29.66
CA MET A 54 2.68 -19.23 -30.70
C MET A 54 1.55 -20.19 -30.33
N GLU A 55 0.49 -20.10 -31.10
CA GLU A 55 -0.51 -21.16 -31.25
C GLU A 55 0.08 -22.30 -32.06
N ASP A 56 -0.31 -23.56 -31.61
CA ASP A 56 0.05 -24.74 -32.18
C ASP A 56 -0.72 -25.34 -33.18
N THR A 57 -0.34 -26.08 -33.94
CA THR A 57 -0.94 -27.30 -34.52
C THR A 57 0.16 -28.10 -35.22
N HIS A 58 0.43 -29.30 -34.77
CA HIS A 58 0.60 -30.41 -35.74
C HIS A 58 0.66 -31.77 -35.03
N SER A 59 -0.36 -32.53 -35.33
CA SER A 59 -0.43 -33.96 -35.30
C SER A 59 0.56 -34.58 -36.30
N SER A 60 1.33 -35.58 -35.87
CA SER A 60 1.78 -36.66 -36.77
C SER A 60 2.26 -37.87 -35.98
N SER A 61 1.49 -38.87 -35.99
CA SER A 61 1.63 -40.28 -36.41
C SER A 61 3.03 -40.89 -36.33
N PHE A 62 3.11 -41.96 -35.53
CA PHE A 62 4.17 -42.95 -35.54
C PHE A 62 3.99 -43.92 -36.73
N PRO A 63 5.06 -44.50 -37.26
CA PRO A 63 4.97 -45.81 -37.86
C PRO A 63 5.71 -46.87 -37.03
N ALA A 64 5.04 -48.00 -36.91
CA ALA A 64 5.60 -49.27 -36.49
C ALA A 64 6.40 -49.91 -37.65
N ASP A 65 7.51 -50.52 -37.29
CA ASP A 65 8.04 -51.62 -38.09
C ASP A 65 8.83 -52.59 -37.21
N SER A 66 8.41 -53.84 -37.20
CA SER A 66 9.21 -55.05 -36.96
C SER A 66 9.37 -55.73 -38.31
N PRO A 67 10.30 -56.64 -38.57
CA PRO A 67 10.59 -57.85 -37.82
C PRO A 67 12.02 -58.49 -38.02
N GLY A 68 12.16 -59.66 -37.40
CA GLY A 68 13.11 -60.71 -37.82
C GLY A 68 14.27 -60.96 -36.84
N GLY A 69 14.35 -61.97 -36.08
CA GLY A 69 14.39 -63.39 -36.28
C GLY A 69 15.80 -63.92 -36.42
N LYS A 70 16.31 -64.68 -35.42
CA LYS A 70 16.94 -65.98 -35.63
C LYS A 70 17.44 -66.66 -34.38
N GLU A 71 17.15 -67.92 -34.33
CA GLU A 71 17.43 -68.92 -33.33
C GLU A 71 18.93 -69.23 -33.20
N GLY A 72 19.29 -69.85 -32.06
CA GLY A 72 20.61 -70.43 -31.85
C GLY A 72 20.80 -70.97 -30.42
N SER A 73 20.27 -72.13 -30.20
CA SER A 73 20.69 -73.38 -29.54
C SER A 73 21.56 -73.32 -28.28
N SER A 74 21.01 -73.89 -27.26
CA SER A 74 21.52 -74.93 -26.32
C SER A 74 22.91 -74.83 -25.74
N SER A 75 22.97 -74.74 -24.40
CA SER A 75 23.69 -75.73 -23.62
C SER A 75 23.28 -75.64 -22.12
N SER A 76 22.86 -76.80 -21.67
CA SER A 76 22.57 -77.12 -20.29
C SER A 76 23.83 -77.14 -19.41
N SER A 77 23.80 -76.47 -18.26
CA SER A 77 24.56 -76.91 -17.12
C SER A 77 23.77 -76.53 -15.84
N SER A 78 23.42 -77.60 -15.19
CA SER A 78 22.92 -77.63 -13.80
C SER A 78 23.94 -77.06 -12.81
N LEU A 79 23.51 -76.14 -11.96
CA LEU A 79 24.11 -75.96 -10.63
C LEU A 79 23.11 -75.28 -9.70
N SER A 80 22.76 -76.09 -8.69
CA SER A 80 22.50 -75.77 -7.28
C SER A 80 21.62 -74.57 -6.93
N ALA A 81 20.61 -74.93 -6.19
CA ALA A 81 19.83 -74.09 -5.24
C ALA A 81 20.77 -73.12 -4.48
N ALA A 82 20.56 -71.88 -4.70
CA ALA A 82 21.04 -70.81 -3.82
C ALA A 82 19.83 -69.85 -3.58
N GLU A 83 19.34 -69.96 -2.39
CA GLU A 83 18.76 -68.92 -1.58
C GLU A 83 17.96 -67.85 -2.33
N GLU A 84 16.65 -67.97 -2.23
CA GLU A 84 15.75 -66.86 -2.31
C GLU A 84 16.15 -65.81 -1.28
N ASN A 85 17.10 -64.95 -1.66
CA ASN A 85 17.27 -63.70 -0.95
C ASN A 85 16.07 -62.84 -1.30
N ASP A 86 15.08 -62.88 -0.46
CA ASP A 86 14.07 -61.86 -0.30
C ASP A 86 14.78 -60.51 -0.06
N ALA A 87 15.22 -59.88 -1.13
CA ALA A 87 15.72 -58.53 -1.13
C ALA A 87 14.55 -57.58 -1.21
N SER A 88 13.64 -57.60 -0.26
CA SER A 88 12.86 -56.42 0.07
C SER A 88 13.78 -55.49 0.86
N SER A 89 14.73 -54.86 0.13
CA SER A 89 15.40 -53.68 0.63
C SER A 89 14.29 -52.72 1.08
N PRO A 90 14.28 -52.27 2.34
CA PRO A 90 13.27 -51.30 2.75
C PRO A 90 13.31 -50.14 1.78
N LEU A 91 12.17 -49.84 1.14
CA LEU A 91 12.02 -48.65 0.34
C LEU A 91 12.59 -47.47 1.18
N VAL A 92 13.64 -46.81 0.70
CA VAL A 92 14.26 -45.67 1.35
C VAL A 92 13.30 -44.48 1.45
N LEU A 93 12.17 -44.58 0.73
CA LEU A 93 11.14 -43.56 0.63
C LEU A 93 9.92 -43.96 1.48
N ASP A 94 9.54 -43.08 2.41
CA ASP A 94 8.27 -43.20 3.10
C ASP A 94 7.14 -42.63 2.24
N ILE A 95 6.39 -43.53 1.63
CA ILE A 95 5.29 -43.16 0.74
C ILE A 95 4.15 -42.48 1.50
N SER A 96 3.89 -42.88 2.76
CA SER A 96 2.82 -42.31 3.58
C SER A 96 3.08 -40.86 3.91
N ASP A 97 4.34 -40.47 4.17
CA ASP A 97 4.76 -39.08 4.40
C ASP A 97 4.49 -38.22 3.14
N PHE A 98 4.79 -38.75 1.95
CA PHE A 98 4.50 -38.04 0.69
C PHE A 98 3.00 -37.90 0.40
N GLU A 99 2.19 -38.88 0.81
CA GLU A 99 0.73 -38.79 0.67
C GLU A 99 0.13 -37.77 1.60
N GLU A 100 0.60 -37.69 2.86
CA GLU A 100 0.20 -36.66 3.83
C GLU A 100 0.57 -35.26 3.36
N MET A 101 1.83 -35.07 2.93
CA MET A 101 2.27 -33.76 2.35
C MET A 101 1.42 -33.35 1.15
N ARG A 102 1.12 -34.30 0.24
CA ARG A 102 0.26 -34.01 -0.93
C ARG A 102 -1.16 -33.61 -0.53
N ALA A 103 -1.74 -34.27 0.47
CA ALA A 103 -3.06 -33.94 0.99
C ALA A 103 -3.08 -32.55 1.61
N SER A 104 -2.08 -32.22 2.45
CA SER A 104 -1.92 -30.91 3.07
C SER A 104 -1.73 -29.79 2.04
N MET A 105 -0.88 -29.99 1.04
CA MET A 105 -0.68 -29.02 -0.03
C MET A 105 -1.96 -28.76 -0.83
N LYS A 106 -2.74 -29.82 -1.07
CA LYS A 106 -4.02 -29.68 -1.79
C LYS A 106 -5.03 -28.88 -0.98
N GLU A 107 -5.10 -29.05 0.33
CA GLU A 107 -5.95 -28.25 1.22
C GLU A 107 -5.52 -26.78 1.24
N GLU A 108 -4.21 -26.53 1.33
CA GLU A 108 -3.66 -25.18 1.25
C GLU A 108 -3.99 -24.49 -0.08
N ASP A 109 -3.90 -25.23 -1.22
CA ASP A 109 -4.23 -24.67 -2.54
C ASP A 109 -5.72 -24.33 -2.68
N VAL A 110 -6.62 -25.16 -2.19
CA VAL A 110 -8.05 -24.84 -2.15
C VAL A 110 -8.31 -23.58 -1.32
N THR A 111 -7.73 -23.51 -0.13
CA THR A 111 -7.85 -22.34 0.75
C THR A 111 -7.27 -21.08 0.10
N ARG A 112 -6.15 -21.21 -0.60
CA ARG A 112 -5.51 -20.10 -1.34
C ARG A 112 -6.44 -19.53 -2.40
N GLU A 113 -7.09 -20.37 -3.20
CA GLU A 113 -8.04 -19.92 -4.25
C GLU A 113 -9.24 -19.18 -3.65
N GLU A 114 -9.79 -19.67 -2.55
CA GLU A 114 -10.86 -18.99 -1.83
C GLU A 114 -10.43 -17.64 -1.25
N LEU A 115 -9.25 -17.58 -0.65
CA LEU A 115 -8.65 -16.33 -0.13
C LEU A 115 -8.44 -15.31 -1.25
N ILE A 116 -7.92 -15.74 -2.40
CA ILE A 116 -7.71 -14.86 -3.56
C ILE A 116 -9.05 -14.27 -4.03
N LYS A 117 -10.08 -15.08 -4.14
CA LYS A 117 -11.42 -14.65 -4.57
C LYS A 117 -12.00 -13.62 -3.58
N ASN A 118 -12.03 -13.97 -2.31
CA ASN A 118 -12.58 -13.10 -1.26
C ASN A 118 -11.77 -11.80 -1.10
N SER A 119 -10.45 -11.86 -1.23
CA SER A 119 -9.58 -10.68 -1.19
C SER A 119 -9.84 -9.71 -2.34
N ARG A 120 -10.14 -10.20 -3.54
CA ARG A 120 -10.56 -9.35 -4.68
C ARG A 120 -11.85 -8.59 -4.39
N ASP A 121 -12.78 -9.22 -3.70
CA ASP A 121 -14.03 -8.57 -3.30
C ASP A 121 -13.78 -7.48 -2.25
N VAL A 122 -12.95 -7.75 -1.23
CA VAL A 122 -12.54 -6.76 -0.23
C VAL A 122 -11.85 -5.57 -0.90
N LEU A 123 -10.90 -5.83 -1.78
CA LEU A 123 -10.16 -4.82 -2.52
C LEU A 123 -11.10 -3.95 -3.38
N LYS A 124 -12.05 -4.57 -4.07
CA LYS A 124 -13.06 -3.87 -4.86
C LYS A 124 -13.98 -2.99 -4.01
N ALA A 125 -14.45 -3.51 -2.86
CA ALA A 125 -15.30 -2.73 -1.94
C ALA A 125 -14.53 -1.53 -1.37
N SER A 126 -13.26 -1.71 -0.97
CA SER A 126 -12.39 -0.65 -0.44
C SER A 126 -12.14 0.45 -1.48
N LYS A 127 -11.80 0.10 -2.71
CA LYS A 127 -11.66 1.07 -3.82
C LYS A 127 -12.92 1.86 -4.08
N ASN A 128 -14.06 1.20 -4.09
CA ASN A 128 -15.35 1.85 -4.27
C ASN A 128 -15.68 2.78 -3.08
N ALA A 129 -15.27 2.43 -1.86
CA ALA A 129 -15.42 3.28 -0.68
C ALA A 129 -14.57 4.56 -0.80
N ILE A 130 -13.30 4.46 -1.20
CA ILE A 130 -12.41 5.60 -1.46
C ILE A 130 -13.06 6.54 -2.50
N TYR A 131 -13.58 5.97 -3.59
CA TYR A 131 -14.27 6.74 -4.61
C TYR A 131 -15.53 7.45 -4.07
N ALA A 132 -16.32 6.78 -3.23
CA ALA A 132 -17.50 7.37 -2.58
C ALA A 132 -17.11 8.53 -1.64
N VAL A 133 -15.99 8.40 -0.89
CA VAL A 133 -15.46 9.49 -0.04
C VAL A 133 -15.11 10.73 -0.86
N HIS A 134 -14.45 10.58 -2.02
CA HIS A 134 -14.16 11.70 -2.91
C HIS A 134 -15.43 12.43 -3.39
N ARG A 135 -16.50 11.70 -3.61
CA ARG A 135 -17.82 12.24 -3.98
C ARG A 135 -18.61 12.80 -2.80
N ARG A 136 -18.08 12.68 -1.58
CA ARG A 136 -18.75 13.02 -0.32
C ARG A 136 -20.01 12.18 -0.02
N ASP A 137 -20.12 11.01 -0.63
CA ASP A 137 -21.15 10.02 -0.33
C ASP A 137 -20.67 9.13 0.83
N PHE A 138 -20.75 9.70 2.04
CA PHE A 138 -20.22 9.06 3.25
C PHE A 138 -21.05 7.87 3.73
N GLU A 139 -22.33 7.84 3.40
CA GLU A 139 -23.20 6.71 3.75
C GLU A 139 -22.81 5.48 2.92
N ARG A 140 -22.66 5.67 1.62
CA ARG A 140 -22.21 4.61 0.71
C ARG A 140 -20.80 4.14 1.07
N ALA A 141 -19.88 5.07 1.35
CA ALA A 141 -18.52 4.72 1.78
C ALA A 141 -18.54 3.87 3.06
N ALA A 142 -19.34 4.26 4.07
CA ALA A 142 -19.46 3.49 5.29
C ALA A 142 -20.00 2.08 5.08
N LYS A 143 -21.05 1.92 4.24
CA LYS A 143 -21.59 0.60 3.89
C LYS A 143 -20.55 -0.30 3.21
N LEU A 144 -19.78 0.26 2.27
CA LEU A 144 -18.74 -0.49 1.56
C LEU A 144 -17.57 -0.89 2.47
N ILE A 145 -17.17 -0.03 3.40
CA ILE A 145 -16.14 -0.35 4.40
C ILE A 145 -16.64 -1.45 5.34
N GLU A 146 -17.90 -1.39 5.76
CA GLU A 146 -18.47 -2.42 6.62
C GLU A 146 -18.63 -3.75 5.89
N GLU A 147 -19.01 -3.75 4.61
CA GLU A 147 -19.01 -4.94 3.76
C GLU A 147 -17.61 -5.57 3.67
N ALA A 148 -16.58 -4.74 3.42
CA ALA A 148 -15.20 -5.19 3.37
C ALA A 148 -14.75 -5.78 4.71
N ARG A 149 -15.06 -5.12 5.83
CA ARG A 149 -14.78 -5.58 7.19
C ARG A 149 -15.44 -6.93 7.46
N GLY A 150 -16.72 -7.08 7.16
CA GLY A 150 -17.45 -8.33 7.37
C GLY A 150 -16.83 -9.50 6.60
N LYS A 151 -16.36 -9.28 5.36
CA LYS A 151 -15.64 -10.30 4.58
C LYS A 151 -14.26 -10.62 5.18
N ILE A 152 -13.52 -9.63 5.66
CA ILE A 152 -12.25 -9.84 6.36
C ILE A 152 -12.47 -10.73 7.59
N ASP A 153 -13.41 -10.36 8.45
CA ASP A 153 -13.63 -11.03 9.72
C ASP A 153 -14.22 -12.44 9.55
N ALA A 154 -15.15 -12.62 8.61
CA ALA A 154 -15.86 -13.88 8.42
C ALA A 154 -15.13 -14.87 7.51
N LEU A 155 -14.36 -14.40 6.51
CA LEU A 155 -13.81 -15.25 5.45
C LEU A 155 -12.28 -15.30 5.44
N LEU A 156 -11.62 -14.14 5.60
CA LEU A 156 -10.16 -14.10 5.48
C LEU A 156 -9.45 -14.53 6.76
N LEU A 157 -9.83 -13.97 7.90
CA LEU A 157 -9.13 -14.24 9.16
C LEU A 157 -9.18 -15.70 9.61
N PRO A 158 -10.31 -16.44 9.50
CA PRO A 158 -10.32 -17.86 9.84
C PRO A 158 -9.35 -18.68 8.99
N SER A 159 -9.35 -18.49 7.68
CA SER A 159 -8.45 -19.18 6.75
C SER A 159 -6.96 -18.81 7.01
N LEU A 160 -6.67 -17.55 7.29
CA LEU A 160 -5.32 -17.08 7.62
C LEU A 160 -4.83 -17.53 9.01
N SER A 161 -5.74 -17.93 9.89
CA SER A 161 -5.37 -18.56 11.17
C SER A 161 -4.87 -19.99 10.97
N LEU A 162 -5.38 -20.70 9.96
CA LEU A 162 -4.94 -22.05 9.59
C LEU A 162 -3.65 -21.98 8.75
N PHE A 163 -3.62 -21.11 7.77
CA PHE A 163 -2.49 -20.97 6.83
C PHE A 163 -1.94 -19.51 6.83
N PRO A 164 -1.16 -19.12 7.85
CA PRO A 164 -0.61 -17.75 7.93
C PRO A 164 0.30 -17.37 6.75
N SER A 165 0.93 -18.35 6.10
CA SER A 165 1.79 -18.17 4.90
C SER A 165 1.04 -17.56 3.72
N LEU A 166 -0.28 -17.76 3.65
CA LEU A 166 -1.13 -17.23 2.58
C LEU A 166 -1.44 -15.73 2.71
N ARG A 167 -1.02 -15.07 3.82
CA ARG A 167 -1.16 -13.62 3.99
C ARG A 167 -0.11 -12.86 3.20
N SER A 168 -0.17 -12.97 1.88
CA SER A 168 0.78 -12.36 0.95
C SER A 168 0.10 -11.98 -0.37
N GLY A 169 0.77 -11.19 -1.19
CA GLY A 169 0.28 -10.82 -2.52
C GLY A 169 -1.06 -10.11 -2.50
N ILE A 170 -2.08 -10.68 -3.17
CA ILE A 170 -3.42 -10.08 -3.28
C ILE A 170 -4.15 -9.99 -1.94
N VAL A 171 -3.87 -10.92 -1.02
CA VAL A 171 -4.44 -10.91 0.34
C VAL A 171 -3.92 -9.71 1.11
N GLU A 172 -2.60 -9.54 1.17
CA GLU A 172 -1.95 -8.38 1.81
C GLU A 172 -2.43 -7.06 1.18
N ALA A 173 -2.47 -6.98 -0.15
CA ALA A 173 -2.97 -5.81 -0.87
C ALA A 173 -4.44 -5.47 -0.51
N ALA A 174 -5.29 -6.46 -0.24
CA ALA A 174 -6.67 -6.22 0.18
C ALA A 174 -6.75 -5.57 1.58
N PHE A 175 -5.89 -5.98 2.53
CA PHE A 175 -5.81 -5.35 3.85
C PHE A 175 -5.20 -3.94 3.79
N GLU A 176 -4.22 -3.70 2.92
CA GLU A 176 -3.66 -2.36 2.67
C GLU A 176 -4.74 -1.42 2.14
N GLU A 177 -5.45 -1.81 1.09
CA GLU A 177 -6.51 -1.00 0.48
C GLU A 177 -7.68 -0.76 1.45
N PHE A 178 -8.02 -1.76 2.28
CA PHE A 178 -9.00 -1.58 3.35
C PHE A 178 -8.53 -0.55 4.37
N SER A 179 -7.25 -0.61 4.79
CA SER A 179 -6.66 0.37 5.70
C SER A 179 -6.71 1.78 5.12
N GLU A 180 -6.34 1.93 3.85
CA GLU A 180 -6.40 3.20 3.12
C GLU A 180 -7.81 3.79 3.11
N ALA A 181 -8.83 2.98 2.78
CA ALA A 181 -10.22 3.41 2.74
C ALA A 181 -10.73 3.92 4.10
N VAL A 182 -10.41 3.20 5.19
CA VAL A 182 -10.79 3.57 6.55
C VAL A 182 -10.07 4.84 6.98
N ILE A 183 -8.76 4.96 6.71
CA ILE A 183 -7.94 6.14 7.03
C ILE A 183 -8.48 7.36 6.28
N PHE A 184 -8.74 7.23 4.99
CA PHE A 184 -9.21 8.34 4.16
C PHE A 184 -10.60 8.81 4.57
N GLN A 185 -11.54 7.90 4.83
CA GLN A 185 -12.86 8.26 5.34
C GLN A 185 -12.77 9.00 6.67
N THR A 186 -11.94 8.49 7.60
CA THR A 186 -11.75 9.10 8.92
C THR A 186 -11.14 10.50 8.81
N PHE A 187 -10.11 10.65 7.96
CA PHE A 187 -9.49 11.95 7.74
C PHE A 187 -10.49 12.99 7.19
N VAL A 188 -11.27 12.64 6.16
CA VAL A 188 -12.23 13.60 5.58
C VAL A 188 -13.33 13.98 6.54
N LYS A 189 -13.77 13.06 7.42
CA LYS A 189 -14.81 13.32 8.44
C LYS A 189 -14.27 14.02 9.68
N GLN A 190 -13.11 13.62 10.19
CA GLN A 190 -12.63 13.96 11.53
C GLN A 190 -11.30 14.74 11.55
N ARG A 191 -10.65 14.93 10.40
CA ARG A 191 -9.35 15.59 10.26
C ARG A 191 -8.23 14.94 11.08
N ARG A 192 -8.28 13.62 11.26
CA ARG A 192 -7.27 12.84 11.96
C ARG A 192 -7.01 11.52 11.25
N ILE A 193 -5.82 10.96 11.45
CA ILE A 193 -5.52 9.59 11.06
C ILE A 193 -5.98 8.65 12.18
N ILE A 194 -6.71 7.61 11.80
CA ILE A 194 -7.16 6.58 12.73
C ILE A 194 -5.96 5.69 13.13
N PRO A 195 -5.74 5.37 14.42
CA PRO A 195 -4.69 4.46 14.84
C PRO A 195 -4.92 3.04 14.32
N ARG A 196 -3.83 2.30 14.07
CA ARG A 196 -3.89 0.91 13.57
C ARG A 196 -4.86 0.01 14.34
N LYS A 197 -4.82 0.08 15.68
CA LYS A 197 -5.69 -0.73 16.56
C LYS A 197 -7.18 -0.53 16.33
N ASP A 198 -7.57 0.64 15.81
CA ASP A 198 -8.97 1.02 15.57
C ASP A 198 -9.40 0.74 14.11
N VAL A 199 -8.46 0.39 13.21
CA VAL A 199 -8.76 -0.02 11.84
C VAL A 199 -9.35 -1.43 11.82
N GLY A 200 -8.78 -2.35 12.60
CA GLY A 200 -9.21 -3.75 12.67
C GLY A 200 -8.00 -4.71 12.67
N ALA A 201 -8.21 -5.91 12.18
CA ALA A 201 -7.21 -6.99 12.17
C ALA A 201 -6.15 -6.84 11.05
N VAL A 202 -5.52 -5.66 10.97
CA VAL A 202 -4.46 -5.35 10.01
C VAL A 202 -3.07 -5.46 10.64
N SER A 203 -2.10 -5.96 9.90
CA SER A 203 -0.70 -6.03 10.31
C SER A 203 -0.07 -4.62 10.35
N ARG A 204 1.16 -4.52 10.88
CA ARG A 204 1.91 -3.26 10.86
C ARG A 204 2.25 -2.82 9.44
N THR A 205 2.66 -3.77 8.60
CA THR A 205 3.03 -3.51 7.20
C THR A 205 1.84 -3.05 6.39
N GLU A 206 0.71 -3.73 6.49
CA GLU A 206 -0.54 -3.37 5.80
C GLU A 206 -1.06 -2.00 6.22
N TYR A 207 -1.00 -1.68 7.51
CA TYR A 207 -1.40 -0.35 7.99
C TYR A 207 -0.47 0.75 7.46
N LEU A 208 0.86 0.56 7.56
CA LEU A 208 1.83 1.54 7.05
C LEU A 208 1.74 1.69 5.53
N GLY A 209 1.51 0.58 4.81
CA GLY A 209 1.23 0.59 3.37
C GLY A 209 -0.01 1.42 3.05
N GLY A 210 -1.11 1.17 3.75
CA GLY A 210 -2.35 1.93 3.60
C GLY A 210 -2.21 3.42 3.96
N VAL A 211 -1.37 3.79 4.96
CA VAL A 211 -1.06 5.20 5.26
C VAL A 211 -0.29 5.85 4.11
N LEU A 212 0.68 5.14 3.52
CA LEU A 212 1.46 5.67 2.39
C LEU A 212 0.58 5.85 1.15
N ASP A 213 -0.26 4.88 0.81
CA ASP A 213 -1.19 4.96 -0.32
C ASP A 213 -2.23 6.08 -0.11
N PHE A 214 -2.75 6.23 1.12
CA PHE A 214 -3.62 7.34 1.51
C PHE A 214 -3.02 8.70 1.17
N THR A 215 -1.70 8.90 1.23
CA THR A 215 -1.10 10.20 0.87
C THR A 215 -1.32 10.56 -0.60
N GLY A 216 -1.45 9.57 -1.48
CA GLY A 216 -1.83 9.76 -2.88
C GLY A 216 -3.27 10.27 -3.02
N GLU A 217 -4.22 9.66 -2.29
CA GLU A 217 -5.62 10.10 -2.27
C GLU A 217 -5.79 11.44 -1.56
N LEU A 218 -4.94 11.73 -0.56
CA LEU A 218 -4.87 13.04 0.09
C LEU A 218 -4.45 14.14 -0.89
N ASN A 219 -3.45 13.87 -1.74
CA ASN A 219 -3.05 14.79 -2.80
C ASN A 219 -4.20 15.05 -3.79
N ARG A 220 -4.89 14.01 -4.24
CA ARG A 220 -6.06 14.12 -5.09
C ARG A 220 -7.19 14.94 -4.44
N TYR A 221 -7.42 14.72 -3.16
CA TYR A 221 -8.37 15.48 -2.36
C TYR A 221 -7.96 16.95 -2.27
N ALA A 222 -6.68 17.27 -2.01
CA ALA A 222 -6.15 18.62 -1.93
C ALA A 222 -6.34 19.38 -3.26
N VAL A 223 -6.08 18.75 -4.41
CA VAL A 223 -6.36 19.33 -5.73
C VAL A 223 -7.84 19.68 -5.89
N ALA A 224 -8.75 18.79 -5.47
CA ALA A 224 -10.17 19.06 -5.50
C ALA A 224 -10.60 20.18 -4.52
N ARG A 225 -9.83 20.46 -3.45
CA ARG A 225 -10.04 21.61 -2.57
C ARG A 225 -9.49 22.89 -3.19
N ALA A 226 -8.32 22.82 -3.82
CA ALA A 226 -7.71 23.95 -4.51
C ALA A 226 -8.59 24.51 -5.61
N THR A 227 -9.28 23.67 -6.40
CA THR A 227 -10.24 24.13 -7.42
C THR A 227 -11.42 24.91 -6.81
N LYS A 228 -11.69 24.72 -5.51
CA LYS A 228 -12.71 25.48 -4.74
C LYS A 228 -12.11 26.65 -3.96
N ARG A 229 -10.80 26.91 -4.15
CA ARG A 229 -10.03 27.93 -3.43
C ARG A 229 -10.02 27.75 -1.90
N ASP A 230 -10.15 26.50 -1.42
CA ASP A 230 -10.08 26.15 -0.01
C ASP A 230 -8.61 25.97 0.41
N VAL A 231 -7.92 27.10 0.54
CA VAL A 231 -6.46 27.15 0.82
C VAL A 231 -6.14 26.52 2.17
N GLU A 232 -7.02 26.71 3.17
CA GLU A 232 -6.79 26.16 4.51
C GLU A 232 -6.81 24.63 4.52
N GLU A 233 -7.70 24.02 3.76
CA GLU A 233 -7.75 22.57 3.65
C GLU A 233 -6.54 22.02 2.89
N VAL A 234 -6.08 22.72 1.84
CA VAL A 234 -4.84 22.36 1.13
C VAL A 234 -3.63 22.46 2.05
N ARG A 235 -3.54 23.53 2.85
CA ARG A 235 -2.45 23.69 3.83
C ARG A 235 -2.47 22.58 4.88
N ARG A 236 -3.65 22.20 5.36
CA ARG A 236 -3.81 21.07 6.31
C ARG A 236 -3.32 19.75 5.70
N CYS A 237 -3.64 19.50 4.43
CA CYS A 237 -3.15 18.31 3.73
C CYS A 237 -1.60 18.33 3.62
N ALA A 238 -1.02 19.48 3.28
CA ALA A 238 0.43 19.61 3.19
C ALA A 238 1.11 19.39 4.55
N SER A 239 0.63 20.04 5.61
CA SER A 239 1.17 19.85 6.96
C SER A 239 1.08 18.41 7.45
N LEU A 240 0.01 17.69 7.09
CA LEU A 240 -0.11 16.26 7.43
C LEU A 240 0.92 15.41 6.68
N VAL A 241 1.16 15.70 5.40
CA VAL A 241 2.18 14.97 4.62
C VAL A 241 3.58 15.24 5.17
N ASP A 242 3.87 16.47 5.59
CA ASP A 242 5.15 16.83 6.23
C ASP A 242 5.36 16.06 7.54
N GLU A 243 4.32 15.99 8.38
CA GLU A 243 4.38 15.23 9.63
C GLU A 243 4.55 13.72 9.36
N LEU A 244 3.81 13.17 8.38
CA LEU A 244 3.98 11.77 7.97
C LEU A 244 5.40 11.51 7.45
N MET A 245 5.96 12.41 6.63
CA MET A 245 7.34 12.29 6.15
C MET A 245 8.32 12.22 7.32
N PHE A 246 8.17 13.11 8.32
CA PHE A 246 9.01 13.11 9.50
C PHE A 246 8.90 11.80 10.29
N GLN A 247 7.69 11.28 10.50
CA GLN A 247 7.48 10.02 11.21
C GLN A 247 8.03 8.82 10.41
N PHE A 248 7.82 8.77 9.10
CA PHE A 248 8.31 7.68 8.26
C PHE A 248 9.84 7.67 8.12
N LEU A 249 10.52 8.80 8.26
CA LEU A 249 11.99 8.87 8.32
C LEU A 249 12.59 8.15 9.54
N GLN A 250 11.79 7.90 10.59
CA GLN A 250 12.23 7.18 11.78
C GLN A 250 12.25 5.65 11.57
N PHE A 251 11.67 5.15 10.46
CA PHE A 251 11.61 3.72 10.16
C PHE A 251 12.77 3.28 9.26
N ASP A 252 13.34 2.12 9.57
CA ASP A 252 14.28 1.42 8.67
C ASP A 252 13.51 0.38 7.83
N PHE A 253 13.09 0.79 6.66
CA PHE A 253 12.27 -0.08 5.79
C PHE A 253 13.09 -1.09 4.96
N ARG A 254 14.42 -1.00 4.95
CA ARG A 254 15.29 -1.86 4.12
C ARG A 254 14.78 -1.94 2.66
N ASN A 255 15.05 -3.05 1.97
CA ASN A 255 14.52 -3.31 0.62
C ASN A 255 13.16 -4.00 0.72
N SER A 256 12.08 -3.24 0.77
CA SER A 256 10.70 -3.71 0.89
C SER A 256 9.75 -2.88 0.02
N ASP A 257 8.52 -3.35 -0.14
CA ASP A 257 7.47 -2.60 -0.83
C ASP A 257 7.14 -1.29 -0.11
N LEU A 258 7.16 -1.30 1.22
CA LEU A 258 7.03 -0.09 2.03
C LEU A 258 8.12 0.95 1.69
N ARG A 259 9.37 0.52 1.45
CA ARG A 259 10.44 1.42 1.04
C ARG A 259 10.12 2.08 -0.30
N ARG A 260 9.65 1.30 -1.28
CA ARG A 260 9.25 1.85 -2.58
C ARG A 260 8.11 2.86 -2.47
N LYS A 261 7.08 2.54 -1.67
CA LYS A 261 5.96 3.46 -1.38
C LYS A 261 6.45 4.71 -0.67
N PHE A 262 7.30 4.59 0.34
CA PHE A 262 7.88 5.74 1.06
C PHE A 262 8.69 6.65 0.15
N ASP A 263 9.48 6.10 -0.78
CA ASP A 263 10.24 6.91 -1.74
C ASP A 263 9.35 7.76 -2.66
N THR A 264 8.07 7.42 -2.79
CA THR A 264 7.10 8.23 -3.55
C THR A 264 6.53 9.40 -2.74
N LEU A 265 6.56 9.34 -1.40
CA LEU A 265 5.99 10.36 -0.52
C LEU A 265 6.57 11.76 -0.77
N LYS A 266 7.87 11.86 -1.06
CA LYS A 266 8.54 13.11 -1.42
C LYS A 266 7.95 13.80 -2.65
N TYR A 267 7.39 13.03 -3.58
CA TYR A 267 6.74 13.60 -4.76
C TYR A 267 5.34 14.14 -4.43
N THR A 268 4.62 13.48 -3.52
CA THR A 268 3.36 13.99 -2.97
C THR A 268 3.57 15.29 -2.23
N GLN A 269 4.60 15.38 -1.38
CA GLN A 269 4.99 16.60 -0.68
C GLN A 269 5.24 17.76 -1.66
N LYS A 270 6.12 17.56 -2.65
CA LYS A 270 6.42 18.57 -3.67
C LYS A 270 5.18 19.04 -4.46
N LYS A 271 4.26 18.12 -4.76
CA LYS A 271 3.02 18.50 -5.44
C LYS A 271 2.14 19.40 -4.60
N LEU A 272 2.04 19.12 -3.29
CA LEU A 272 1.26 19.96 -2.37
C LEU A 272 1.92 21.33 -2.14
N GLU A 273 3.25 21.40 -2.04
CA GLU A 273 4.00 22.65 -2.00
C GLU A 273 3.77 23.50 -3.25
N SER A 274 3.88 22.88 -4.45
CA SER A 274 3.60 23.57 -5.71
C SER A 274 2.15 24.08 -5.79
N LEU A 275 1.19 23.26 -5.34
CA LEU A 275 -0.22 23.64 -5.32
C LEU A 275 -0.49 24.83 -4.39
N LEU A 276 0.15 24.88 -3.21
CA LEU A 276 0.05 26.02 -2.30
C LEU A 276 0.70 27.29 -2.90
N TYR A 277 1.83 27.12 -3.57
CA TYR A 277 2.50 28.24 -4.26
C TYR A 277 1.60 28.81 -5.35
N GLU A 278 1.02 28.00 -6.22
CA GLU A 278 0.08 28.43 -7.26
C GLU A 278 -1.14 29.16 -6.68
N LEU A 279 -1.71 28.64 -5.58
CA LEU A 279 -2.82 29.30 -4.89
C LEU A 279 -2.42 30.65 -4.29
N SER A 280 -1.19 30.83 -3.82
CA SER A 280 -0.68 32.10 -3.29
C SER A 280 -0.55 33.14 -4.41
N LEU A 281 -0.05 32.76 -5.57
CA LEU A 281 0.05 33.65 -6.73
C LEU A 281 -1.34 34.08 -7.23
N ALA A 282 -2.28 33.16 -7.32
CA ALA A 282 -3.67 33.46 -7.74
C ALA A 282 -4.36 34.41 -6.74
N GLY A 283 -4.06 34.31 -5.45
CA GLY A 283 -4.56 35.22 -4.41
C GLY A 283 -4.02 36.65 -4.55
N THR A 284 -2.74 36.81 -4.83
CA THR A 284 -2.11 38.12 -5.03
C THR A 284 -2.59 38.81 -6.31
N ALA A 285 -2.76 38.05 -7.40
CA ALA A 285 -3.27 38.60 -8.65
C ALA A 285 -4.70 39.16 -8.52
N PHE A 286 -5.55 38.53 -7.73
CA PHE A 286 -6.92 39.01 -7.48
C PHE A 286 -6.95 40.30 -6.64
N VAL A 287 -6.08 40.42 -5.64
CA VAL A 287 -5.97 41.63 -4.81
C VAL A 287 -5.43 42.82 -5.62
N SER A 288 -4.47 42.61 -6.52
CA SER A 288 -3.94 43.67 -7.39
C SER A 288 -4.95 44.09 -8.46
N GLY A 289 -5.73 43.17 -9.04
CA GLY A 289 -6.77 43.48 -10.00
C GLY A 289 -7.93 44.28 -9.40
N SER A 290 -8.37 43.96 -8.19
CA SER A 290 -9.43 44.70 -7.51
C SER A 290 -9.00 46.12 -7.06
N ARG A 291 -7.68 46.32 -6.85
CA ARG A 291 -7.13 47.63 -6.52
C ARG A 291 -6.99 48.54 -7.74
N ALA A 292 -6.73 47.97 -8.91
CA ALA A 292 -6.67 48.70 -10.19
C ALA A 292 -8.05 49.22 -10.62
N SER A 293 -9.12 48.43 -10.43
CA SER A 293 -10.49 48.82 -10.75
C SER A 293 -11.10 49.85 -9.78
N GLN A 294 -10.48 50.09 -8.62
CA GLN A 294 -10.93 51.16 -7.70
C GLN A 294 -10.22 52.50 -7.93
N LEU A 295 -9.18 52.56 -8.79
CA LEU A 295 -8.47 53.80 -9.14
C LEU A 295 -8.98 54.48 -10.39
N GLU A 296 -9.86 53.85 -11.17
CA GLU A 296 -10.60 54.47 -12.23
C GLU A 296 -11.96 55.00 -11.71
N GLY A 297 -11.87 55.97 -10.84
CA GLY A 297 -13.01 56.80 -10.44
C GLY A 297 -13.35 57.82 -11.52
N PRO A 298 -14.62 58.30 -11.62
CA PRO A 298 -15.08 59.13 -12.69
C PRO A 298 -14.60 60.57 -12.54
N GLU A 299 -13.45 60.87 -13.13
CA GLU A 299 -12.98 62.25 -13.31
C GLU A 299 -12.89 62.62 -14.78
N ALA A 300 -14.05 62.70 -15.44
CA ALA A 300 -14.18 63.35 -16.77
C ALA A 300 -15.63 63.64 -17.10
N ALA A 301 -16.31 64.47 -16.31
CA ALA A 301 -17.59 65.06 -16.73
C ALA A 301 -17.77 66.46 -16.10
N ALA A 302 -16.86 67.41 -16.39
CA ALA A 302 -17.09 68.81 -16.09
C ALA A 302 -16.13 69.71 -16.90
N ALA A 303 -16.29 69.75 -18.22
CA ALA A 303 -15.75 70.86 -19.05
C ALA A 303 -16.37 70.89 -20.45
N GLU A 304 -17.70 71.11 -20.55
CA GLU A 304 -18.29 71.75 -21.71
C GLU A 304 -19.56 72.42 -21.28
N GLY A 305 -19.44 73.76 -21.12
CA GLY A 305 -20.56 74.60 -20.80
C GLY A 305 -20.12 76.05 -20.58
N ARG A 306 -19.60 76.68 -21.68
CA ARG A 306 -19.71 78.13 -21.95
C ARG A 306 -19.27 78.44 -23.34
#